data_1da110c39bc695f4909d765f816f74b5
#
_entry.id   1da110c39bc695f4909d765f816f74b5
#
_cell.length_a   1.000
_cell.length_b   1.000
_cell.length_c   1.000
_cell.angle_alpha   90.00
_cell.angle_beta   90.00
_cell.angle_gamma   90.00
#
_symmetry.space_group_name_H-M   'P 1'
#
loop_
_entity.id
_entity.type
_entity.pdbx_description
1 polymer ?
#
loop_
_entity_poly.entity_id
_entity_poly.type
_entity_poly.pdbx_seq_one_letter_code
_entity_poly.pdbx_strand_id
1 'polypeptide(L)'
;MGIRYILKNHEPKFGGVSINKLTVDYISSILKPNNIILELGSGTGSTLALGDKYKLFSVENQPGWFDRYPEHSTYIKCRSKRYDELYIKPSEFPNDVAWYHPDDIFPNLPEKYDLILIDGPGGWSHGWGRGGFYKHIDKFNTHVPMIFDDVNREEELTLLKLVSAYVKRDYFILEDDITGVIL
;
A
#
# COMPACT_ATOMS: atom_id res chain seq x y z
N MET A 1 -14.42 38.57 -6.00
CA MET A 1 -14.21 38.12 -4.59
C MET A 1 -13.68 36.71 -4.64
N GLY A 2 -12.36 36.54 -4.50
CA GLY A 2 -11.74 35.21 -4.56
C GLY A 2 -11.90 34.50 -3.23
N ILE A 3 -12.53 33.35 -3.22
CA ILE A 3 -12.56 32.44 -2.08
C ILE A 3 -11.14 31.90 -1.90
N ARG A 4 -10.38 32.40 -0.93
CA ARG A 4 -9.15 31.78 -0.47
C ARG A 4 -9.57 30.48 0.22
N TYR A 5 -9.35 29.34 -0.45
CA TYR A 5 -9.31 28.07 0.24
C TYR A 5 -8.14 28.13 1.23
N ILE A 6 -8.48 28.18 2.52
CA ILE A 6 -7.50 27.98 3.59
C ILE A 6 -7.08 26.52 3.44
N LEU A 7 -5.91 26.28 2.85
CA LEU A 7 -5.25 24.99 2.89
C LEU A 7 -5.09 24.64 4.37
N LYS A 8 -5.90 23.72 4.87
CA LYS A 8 -5.64 23.12 6.18
C LYS A 8 -4.32 22.38 6.03
N ASN A 9 -3.28 22.86 6.68
CA ASN A 9 -2.06 22.11 6.84
C ASN A 9 -2.41 20.80 7.58
N HIS A 10 -2.56 19.74 6.84
CA HIS A 10 -2.73 18.40 7.40
C HIS A 10 -1.36 17.90 7.79
N GLU A 11 -1.11 17.76 9.08
CA GLU A 11 0.11 17.11 9.54
C GLU A 11 -0.04 15.58 9.46
N PRO A 12 1.02 14.87 9.05
CA PRO A 12 1.02 13.41 9.07
C PRO A 12 0.73 12.88 10.48
N LYS A 13 -0.09 11.83 10.56
CA LYS A 13 -0.37 11.11 11.81
C LYS A 13 0.17 9.71 11.68
N PHE A 14 0.97 9.30 12.64
CA PHE A 14 1.65 8.01 12.66
C PHE A 14 1.10 7.08 13.73
N GLY A 15 1.12 5.78 13.44
CA GLY A 15 0.66 4.73 14.35
C GLY A 15 -0.86 4.58 14.42
N GLY A 16 -1.31 3.59 15.16
CA GLY A 16 -2.71 3.19 15.24
C GLY A 16 -3.19 2.56 13.93
N VAL A 17 -4.02 3.28 13.16
CA VAL A 17 -4.51 2.88 11.83
C VAL A 17 -3.69 3.48 10.69
N SER A 18 -2.61 4.14 11.00
CA SER A 18 -1.71 4.78 10.03
C SER A 18 -0.32 4.17 10.13
N ILE A 19 0.38 4.15 9.01
CA ILE A 19 1.77 3.70 8.94
C ILE A 19 2.64 4.29 10.06
N ASN A 20 3.64 3.56 10.52
CA ASN A 20 4.58 4.05 11.53
C ASN A 20 5.56 5.06 10.96
N LYS A 21 6.03 5.97 11.83
CA LYS A 21 7.06 6.94 11.46
C LYS A 21 8.35 6.24 11.03
N LEU A 22 8.73 5.14 11.68
CA LEU A 22 9.92 4.36 11.34
C LEU A 22 9.88 3.85 9.89
N THR A 23 8.71 3.43 9.41
CA THR A 23 8.50 3.03 8.02
C THR A 23 8.79 4.17 7.04
N VAL A 24 8.27 5.38 7.34
CA VAL A 24 8.51 6.58 6.51
C VAL A 24 9.99 6.97 6.53
N ASP A 25 10.64 6.92 7.70
CA ASP A 25 12.06 7.22 7.85
C ASP A 25 12.90 6.19 7.06
N TYR A 26 12.54 4.90 7.13
CA TYR A 26 13.20 3.86 6.36
C TYR A 26 13.05 4.07 4.85
N ILE A 27 11.83 4.30 4.34
CA ILE A 27 11.60 4.64 2.93
C ILE A 27 12.48 5.84 2.52
N SER A 28 12.57 6.85 3.40
CA SER A 28 13.37 8.04 3.15
C SER A 28 14.89 7.78 3.16
N SER A 29 15.33 6.69 3.76
CA SER A 29 16.74 6.29 3.77
C SER A 29 17.16 5.56 2.49
N ILE A 30 16.23 4.90 1.81
CA ILE A 30 16.52 4.09 0.61
C ILE A 30 16.13 4.77 -0.71
N LEU A 31 15.23 5.77 -0.68
CA LEU A 31 14.79 6.49 -1.87
C LEU A 31 15.37 7.90 -1.94
N LYS A 32 15.55 8.40 -3.18
CA LYS A 32 15.91 9.79 -3.46
C LYS A 32 14.65 10.65 -3.65
N PRO A 33 14.69 11.96 -3.35
CA PRO A 33 13.59 12.86 -3.68
C PRO A 33 13.15 12.74 -5.14
N ASN A 34 11.86 12.86 -5.38
CA ASN A 34 11.19 12.68 -6.68
C ASN A 34 11.16 11.23 -7.21
N ASN A 35 11.67 10.23 -6.50
CA ASN A 35 11.35 8.85 -6.83
C ASN A 35 9.83 8.63 -6.82
N ILE A 36 9.37 7.62 -7.53
CA ILE A 36 7.96 7.29 -7.69
C ILE A 36 7.61 6.15 -6.73
N ILE A 37 6.58 6.34 -5.91
CA ILE A 37 6.05 5.31 -5.02
C ILE A 37 4.67 4.90 -5.51
N LEU A 38 4.46 3.60 -5.67
CA LEU A 38 3.13 3.01 -5.80
C LEU A 38 2.65 2.61 -4.40
N GLU A 39 1.66 3.32 -3.89
CA GLU A 39 1.03 3.08 -2.59
C GLU A 39 -0.27 2.32 -2.79
N LEU A 40 -0.40 1.15 -2.19
CA LEU A 40 -1.64 0.38 -2.12
C LEU A 40 -2.32 0.68 -0.79
N GLY A 41 -3.36 1.51 -0.83
CA GLY A 41 -4.02 2.09 0.34
C GLY A 41 -3.49 3.48 0.69
N SER A 42 -4.34 4.49 0.66
CA SER A 42 -3.97 5.85 1.04
C SER A 42 -4.18 6.09 2.54
N GLY A 43 -3.33 6.91 3.16
CA GLY A 43 -3.40 7.17 4.58
C GLY A 43 -2.95 8.56 5.03
N THR A 44 -3.38 8.95 6.22
CA THR A 44 -2.96 10.23 6.82
C THR A 44 -1.46 10.23 7.16
N GLY A 45 -0.89 9.06 7.48
CA GLY A 45 0.53 8.91 7.77
C GLY A 45 1.37 8.85 6.51
N SER A 46 1.11 7.87 5.64
CA SER A 46 1.91 7.60 4.45
C SER A 46 1.76 8.67 3.39
N THR A 47 0.55 8.91 2.89
CA THR A 47 0.31 9.81 1.76
C THR A 47 0.78 11.24 2.05
N LEU A 48 0.51 11.78 3.25
CA LEU A 48 0.97 13.12 3.61
C LEU A 48 2.48 13.20 3.80
N ALA A 49 3.07 12.23 4.52
CA ALA A 49 4.50 12.29 4.85
C ALA A 49 5.40 12.02 3.64
N LEU A 50 4.93 11.18 2.70
CA LEU A 50 5.71 10.80 1.52
C LEU A 50 5.45 11.74 0.34
N GLY A 51 4.21 12.27 0.18
CA GLY A 51 3.81 13.06 -0.97
C GLY A 51 4.54 14.40 -1.13
N ASP A 52 5.06 14.97 -0.04
CA ASP A 52 5.89 16.18 -0.11
C ASP A 52 7.26 15.94 -0.75
N LYS A 53 7.75 14.69 -0.70
CA LYS A 53 9.11 14.36 -1.11
C LYS A 53 9.18 13.49 -2.36
N TYR A 54 8.14 12.70 -2.60
CA TYR A 54 8.06 11.71 -3.66
C TYR A 54 6.84 11.94 -4.56
N LYS A 55 6.86 11.35 -5.74
CA LYS A 55 5.68 11.27 -6.60
C LYS A 55 4.88 10.04 -6.20
N LEU A 56 3.73 10.25 -5.57
CA LEU A 56 2.86 9.17 -5.14
C LEU A 56 1.78 8.86 -6.17
N PHE A 57 1.53 7.55 -6.34
CA PHE A 57 0.33 7.00 -6.96
C PHE A 57 -0.34 6.12 -5.91
N SER A 58 -1.50 6.56 -5.40
CA SER A 58 -2.20 5.85 -4.32
C SER A 58 -3.44 5.15 -4.86
N VAL A 59 -3.43 3.82 -4.79
CA VAL A 59 -4.59 2.98 -5.11
C VAL A 59 -5.54 3.01 -3.92
N GLU A 60 -6.80 3.40 -4.15
CA GLU A 60 -7.76 3.55 -3.07
C GLU A 60 -9.15 3.05 -3.49
N ASN A 61 -9.82 2.30 -2.63
CA ASN A 61 -11.15 1.73 -2.89
C ASN A 61 -12.26 2.28 -2.00
N GLN A 62 -11.93 3.08 -1.00
CA GLN A 62 -12.92 3.68 -0.10
C GLN A 62 -13.25 5.11 -0.55
N PRO A 63 -14.51 5.40 -0.93
CA PRO A 63 -14.90 6.73 -1.43
C PRO A 63 -14.56 7.88 -0.51
N GLY A 64 -14.58 7.67 0.82
CA GLY A 64 -14.23 8.69 1.81
C GLY A 64 -12.73 9.09 1.83
N TRP A 65 -11.89 8.32 1.13
CA TRP A 65 -10.47 8.59 0.98
C TRP A 65 -10.09 9.08 -0.42
N PHE A 66 -10.99 9.02 -1.39
CA PHE A 66 -10.73 9.50 -2.74
C PHE A 66 -10.35 10.98 -2.75
N ASP A 67 -9.23 11.31 -3.39
CA ASP A 67 -8.70 12.67 -3.50
C ASP A 67 -8.64 13.41 -2.17
N ARG A 68 -8.40 12.69 -1.08
CA ARG A 68 -8.32 13.34 0.25
C ARG A 68 -7.12 14.26 0.37
N TYR A 69 -6.05 13.94 -0.33
CA TYR A 69 -4.79 14.68 -0.37
C TYR A 69 -4.31 14.83 -1.83
N PRO A 70 -5.05 15.55 -2.68
CA PRO A 70 -4.79 15.57 -4.12
C PRO A 70 -3.50 16.30 -4.47
N GLU A 71 -2.99 17.14 -3.56
CA GLU A 71 -1.71 17.82 -3.70
C GLU A 71 -0.50 16.92 -3.41
N HIS A 72 -0.73 15.79 -2.71
CA HIS A 72 0.31 14.85 -2.29
C HIS A 72 0.34 13.56 -3.10
N SER A 73 -0.76 13.20 -3.78
CA SER A 73 -0.83 11.96 -4.55
C SER A 73 -1.75 12.03 -5.75
N THR A 74 -1.38 11.27 -6.80
CA THR A 74 -2.27 10.92 -7.89
C THR A 74 -3.08 9.68 -7.49
N TYR A 75 -4.39 9.82 -7.34
CA TYR A 75 -5.25 8.72 -6.89
C TYR A 75 -5.69 7.82 -8.04
N ILE A 76 -5.49 6.53 -7.86
CA ILE A 76 -6.06 5.46 -8.70
C ILE A 76 -7.29 4.92 -7.95
N LYS A 77 -8.45 5.50 -8.27
CA LYS A 77 -9.72 5.13 -7.65
C LYS A 77 -10.21 3.81 -8.20
N CYS A 78 -10.54 2.88 -7.33
CA CYS A 78 -10.99 1.57 -7.75
C CYS A 78 -12.17 1.07 -6.90
N ARG A 79 -12.89 0.12 -7.48
CA ARG A 79 -13.90 -0.66 -6.75
C ARG A 79 -13.22 -1.78 -5.98
N SER A 80 -13.91 -2.34 -5.01
CA SER A 80 -13.53 -3.62 -4.43
C SER A 80 -14.10 -4.75 -5.27
N LYS A 81 -13.32 -5.82 -5.45
CA LYS A 81 -13.77 -7.07 -6.06
C LYS A 81 -13.61 -8.19 -5.03
N ARG A 82 -14.69 -8.92 -4.76
CA ARG A 82 -14.62 -10.16 -4.00
C ARG A 82 -13.87 -11.22 -4.80
N TYR A 83 -13.08 -12.01 -4.12
CA TYR A 83 -12.42 -13.15 -4.74
C TYR A 83 -13.40 -14.32 -4.88
N ASP A 84 -13.31 -14.96 -6.04
CA ASP A 84 -14.03 -16.17 -6.36
C ASP A 84 -13.28 -17.41 -5.86
N GLU A 85 -13.80 -18.59 -6.16
CA GLU A 85 -13.26 -19.90 -5.77
C GLU A 85 -11.83 -20.15 -6.28
N LEU A 86 -11.37 -19.39 -7.29
CA LEU A 86 -10.02 -19.51 -7.84
C LEU A 86 -8.98 -18.74 -7.04
N TYR A 87 -9.37 -18.02 -6.01
CA TYR A 87 -8.44 -17.29 -5.19
C TYR A 87 -7.68 -18.23 -4.23
N ILE A 88 -6.39 -18.37 -4.48
CA ILE A 88 -5.51 -19.17 -3.62
C ILE A 88 -5.18 -18.36 -2.37
N LYS A 89 -5.65 -18.85 -1.22
CA LYS A 89 -5.36 -18.32 0.10
C LYS A 89 -4.90 -19.45 1.00
N PRO A 90 -4.19 -19.18 2.10
CA PRO A 90 -4.03 -20.16 3.18
C PRO A 90 -5.38 -20.64 3.67
N SER A 91 -5.50 -21.95 3.94
CA SER A 91 -6.78 -22.61 4.27
C SER A 91 -7.43 -22.09 5.56
N GLU A 92 -6.61 -21.57 6.47
CA GLU A 92 -7.00 -21.01 7.76
C GLU A 92 -7.66 -19.63 7.65
N PHE A 93 -7.53 -18.95 6.51
CA PHE A 93 -8.09 -17.61 6.35
C PHE A 93 -9.50 -17.62 5.76
N PRO A 94 -10.37 -16.68 6.17
CA PRO A 94 -11.77 -16.63 5.71
C PRO A 94 -11.90 -16.51 4.19
N ASN A 95 -13.02 -17.03 3.65
CA ASN A 95 -13.30 -16.97 2.22
C ASN A 95 -13.80 -15.59 1.75
N ASP A 96 -14.35 -14.78 2.65
CA ASP A 96 -14.96 -13.50 2.33
C ASP A 96 -13.90 -12.40 2.22
N VAL A 97 -13.12 -12.47 1.17
CA VAL A 97 -11.97 -11.57 0.93
C VAL A 97 -12.24 -10.71 -0.28
N ALA A 98 -12.02 -9.43 -0.14
CA ALA A 98 -12.09 -8.48 -1.25
C ALA A 98 -10.76 -7.74 -1.41
N TRP A 99 -10.40 -7.47 -2.66
CA TRP A 99 -9.26 -6.66 -3.03
C TRP A 99 -9.66 -5.59 -4.02
N TYR A 100 -8.74 -4.79 -4.47
CA TYR A 100 -8.94 -3.80 -5.51
C TYR A 100 -9.39 -4.46 -6.83
N HIS A 101 -10.32 -3.84 -7.55
CA HIS A 101 -10.80 -4.39 -8.81
C HIS A 101 -9.69 -4.32 -9.88
N PRO A 102 -9.25 -5.45 -10.44
CA PRO A 102 -8.12 -5.48 -11.38
C PRO A 102 -8.29 -4.56 -12.60
N ASP A 103 -9.51 -4.50 -13.16
CA ASP A 103 -9.78 -3.68 -14.34
C ASP A 103 -9.73 -2.17 -14.05
N ASP A 104 -9.84 -1.79 -12.77
CA ASP A 104 -9.75 -0.38 -12.37
C ASP A 104 -8.30 0.02 -12.08
N ILE A 105 -7.46 -0.90 -11.59
CA ILE A 105 -6.10 -0.57 -11.17
C ILE A 105 -5.06 -0.77 -12.27
N PHE A 106 -5.01 -1.93 -12.93
CA PHE A 106 -3.90 -2.25 -13.84
C PHE A 106 -3.77 -1.32 -15.05
N PRO A 107 -4.84 -0.84 -15.70
CA PRO A 107 -4.70 0.12 -16.79
C PRO A 107 -4.21 1.51 -16.34
N ASN A 108 -4.27 1.79 -15.03
CA ASN A 108 -3.97 3.10 -14.45
C ASN A 108 -2.68 3.13 -13.61
N LEU A 109 -1.99 1.99 -13.48
CA LEU A 109 -0.69 1.96 -12.81
C LEU A 109 0.33 2.83 -13.57
N PRO A 110 1.23 3.53 -12.86
CA PRO A 110 2.33 4.22 -13.50
C PRO A 110 3.25 3.21 -14.21
N GLU A 111 3.76 3.59 -15.39
CA GLU A 111 4.66 2.73 -16.16
C GLU A 111 5.94 2.34 -15.39
N LYS A 112 6.35 3.21 -14.48
CA LYS A 112 7.55 3.02 -13.65
C LYS A 112 7.28 3.50 -12.24
N TYR A 113 7.84 2.82 -11.29
CA TYR A 113 7.93 3.23 -9.89
C TYR A 113 9.18 2.62 -9.27
N ASP A 114 9.62 3.21 -8.18
CA ASP A 114 10.89 2.89 -7.51
C ASP A 114 10.67 2.13 -6.20
N LEU A 115 9.42 2.05 -5.73
CA LEU A 115 9.01 1.33 -4.53
C LEU A 115 7.52 1.00 -4.59
N ILE A 116 7.12 -0.13 -3.99
CA ILE A 116 5.72 -0.47 -3.69
C ILE A 116 5.54 -0.44 -2.17
N LEU A 117 4.55 0.33 -1.71
CA LEU A 117 4.08 0.32 -0.32
C LEU A 117 2.75 -0.44 -0.26
N ILE A 118 2.71 -1.54 0.49
CA ILE A 118 1.54 -2.41 0.64
C ILE A 118 0.92 -2.15 2.02
N ASP A 119 -0.04 -1.23 2.08
CA ASP A 119 -0.79 -0.84 3.28
C ASP A 119 -2.31 -1.01 3.12
N GLY A 120 -2.77 -1.49 2.01
CA GLY A 120 -4.19 -1.66 1.69
C GLY A 120 -4.50 -2.87 0.82
N PRO A 121 -5.80 -3.14 0.66
CA PRO A 121 -6.95 -2.43 1.23
C PRO A 121 -7.02 -2.52 2.75
N GLY A 122 -7.71 -1.56 3.38
CA GLY A 122 -7.85 -1.51 4.83
C GLY A 122 -8.44 -2.81 5.40
N GLY A 123 -7.92 -3.23 6.54
CA GLY A 123 -8.21 -4.51 7.21
C GLY A 123 -9.61 -4.70 7.79
N TRP A 124 -10.62 -4.04 7.24
CA TRP A 124 -12.03 -4.26 7.58
C TRP A 124 -12.56 -5.59 7.04
N SER A 125 -11.91 -6.14 6.03
CA SER A 125 -12.12 -7.51 5.60
C SER A 125 -11.26 -8.39 6.48
N HIS A 126 -11.83 -8.96 7.51
CA HIS A 126 -11.20 -10.01 8.28
C HIS A 126 -10.63 -11.07 7.33
N GLY A 127 -9.34 -11.28 7.33
CA GLY A 127 -8.69 -12.29 6.55
C GLY A 127 -7.76 -11.74 5.45
N TRP A 128 -7.53 -12.51 4.44
CA TRP A 128 -6.52 -12.36 3.39
C TRP A 128 -6.74 -11.17 2.41
N GLY A 129 -7.15 -9.98 2.93
CA GLY A 129 -7.49 -8.81 2.09
C GLY A 129 -6.34 -8.33 1.21
N ARG A 130 -5.15 -8.13 1.79
CA ARG A 130 -3.96 -7.70 1.05
C ARG A 130 -3.34 -8.80 0.18
N GLY A 131 -3.76 -10.05 0.35
CA GLY A 131 -3.32 -11.20 -0.44
C GLY A 131 -3.64 -11.12 -1.94
N GLY A 132 -4.55 -10.20 -2.33
CA GLY A 132 -4.75 -9.86 -3.74
C GLY A 132 -3.50 -9.33 -4.43
N PHE A 133 -2.58 -8.70 -3.70
CA PHE A 133 -1.27 -8.36 -4.22
C PHE A 133 -0.51 -9.60 -4.69
N TYR A 134 -0.48 -10.66 -3.88
CA TYR A 134 0.16 -11.92 -4.26
C TYR A 134 -0.55 -12.62 -5.42
N LYS A 135 -1.88 -12.61 -5.46
CA LYS A 135 -2.65 -13.18 -6.58
C LYS A 135 -2.29 -12.55 -7.93
N HIS A 136 -2.00 -11.28 -7.93
CA HIS A 136 -1.72 -10.50 -9.15
C HIS A 136 -0.26 -10.03 -9.23
N ILE A 137 0.64 -10.71 -8.56
CA ILE A 137 2.04 -10.28 -8.41
C ILE A 137 2.77 -10.13 -9.76
N ASP A 138 2.37 -10.90 -10.76
CA ASP A 138 2.88 -10.84 -12.13
C ASP A 138 2.53 -9.53 -12.87
N LYS A 139 1.59 -8.75 -12.36
CA LYS A 139 1.18 -7.44 -12.89
C LYS A 139 1.99 -6.29 -12.33
N PHE A 140 2.82 -6.54 -11.33
CA PHE A 140 3.62 -5.51 -10.67
C PHE A 140 5.10 -5.64 -11.05
N ASN A 141 5.80 -4.51 -11.10
CA ASN A 141 7.25 -4.53 -11.15
C ASN A 141 7.81 -4.87 -9.77
N THR A 142 8.06 -6.15 -9.53
CA THR A 142 8.58 -6.64 -8.24
C THR A 142 10.11 -6.57 -8.14
N HIS A 143 10.82 -5.97 -9.10
CA HIS A 143 12.27 -5.74 -9.01
C HIS A 143 12.64 -4.53 -8.13
N VAL A 144 11.66 -3.75 -7.73
CA VAL A 144 11.83 -2.62 -6.81
C VAL A 144 11.69 -3.07 -5.35
N PRO A 145 12.14 -2.27 -4.37
CA PRO A 145 11.82 -2.48 -2.96
C PRO A 145 10.32 -2.56 -2.71
N MET A 146 9.91 -3.46 -1.83
CA MET A 146 8.54 -3.63 -1.39
C MET A 146 8.46 -3.51 0.13
N ILE A 147 7.57 -2.65 0.61
CA ILE A 147 7.34 -2.38 2.04
C ILE A 147 5.93 -2.85 2.38
N PHE A 148 5.82 -3.64 3.43
CA PHE A 148 4.56 -4.23 3.92
C PHE A 148 4.26 -3.65 5.29
N ASP A 149 3.10 -3.04 5.47
CA ASP A 149 2.63 -2.60 6.77
C ASP A 149 1.84 -3.70 7.47
N ASP A 150 1.75 -3.61 8.82
CA ASP A 150 0.98 -4.51 9.68
C ASP A 150 1.48 -5.97 9.70
N VAL A 151 2.77 -6.25 9.43
CA VAL A 151 3.30 -7.64 9.43
C VAL A 151 3.33 -8.30 10.81
N ASN A 152 2.94 -7.60 11.86
CA ASN A 152 2.63 -8.17 13.17
C ASN A 152 1.30 -8.95 13.18
N ARG A 153 0.49 -8.86 12.09
CA ARG A 153 -0.69 -9.69 11.86
C ARG A 153 -0.29 -10.91 11.05
N GLU A 154 -0.90 -12.05 11.34
CA GLU A 154 -0.56 -13.34 10.73
C GLU A 154 -0.77 -13.32 9.21
N GLU A 155 -1.82 -12.66 8.74
CA GLU A 155 -2.16 -12.54 7.33
C GLU A 155 -1.10 -11.78 6.55
N GLU A 156 -0.69 -10.62 7.05
CA GLU A 156 0.30 -9.78 6.40
C GLU A 156 1.71 -10.37 6.48
N LEU A 157 2.06 -11.03 7.59
CA LEU A 157 3.31 -11.79 7.69
C LEU A 157 3.35 -12.95 6.69
N THR A 158 2.23 -13.64 6.52
CA THR A 158 2.12 -14.73 5.54
C THR A 158 2.26 -14.18 4.12
N LEU A 159 1.63 -13.05 3.81
CA LEU A 159 1.80 -12.35 2.54
C LEU A 159 3.26 -12.01 2.27
N LEU A 160 3.94 -11.38 3.24
CA LEU A 160 5.36 -11.04 3.14
C LEU A 160 6.23 -12.26 2.80
N LYS A 161 6.02 -13.38 3.52
CA LYS A 161 6.75 -14.64 3.29
C LYS A 161 6.50 -15.22 1.90
N LEU A 162 5.25 -15.24 1.44
CA LEU A 162 4.89 -15.75 0.12
C LEU A 162 5.47 -14.88 -1.00
N VAL A 163 5.42 -13.57 -0.86
CA VAL A 163 6.02 -12.65 -1.84
C VAL A 163 7.54 -12.81 -1.87
N SER A 164 8.20 -12.86 -0.72
CA SER A 164 9.65 -13.10 -0.61
C SER A 164 10.06 -14.39 -1.33
N ALA A 165 9.34 -15.49 -1.07
CA ALA A 165 9.60 -16.78 -1.72
C ALA A 165 9.38 -16.73 -3.25
N TYR A 166 8.33 -16.05 -3.71
CA TYR A 166 8.02 -15.89 -5.12
C TYR A 166 9.10 -15.11 -5.87
N VAL A 167 9.50 -13.95 -5.32
CA VAL A 167 10.53 -13.10 -5.94
C VAL A 167 11.95 -13.59 -5.69
N LYS A 168 12.14 -14.60 -4.83
CA LYS A 168 13.43 -15.17 -4.43
C LYS A 168 14.39 -14.11 -3.85
N ARG A 169 13.85 -13.24 -3.02
CA ARG A 169 14.60 -12.23 -2.26
C ARG A 169 14.24 -12.34 -0.79
N ASP A 170 15.23 -12.19 0.07
CA ASP A 170 15.05 -12.24 1.51
C ASP A 170 14.22 -11.06 2.00
N TYR A 171 13.49 -11.26 3.08
CA TYR A 171 12.79 -10.21 3.81
C TYR A 171 13.41 -10.01 5.19
N PHE A 172 13.18 -8.84 5.74
CA PHE A 172 13.41 -8.56 7.15
C PHE A 172 12.28 -7.69 7.69
N ILE A 173 12.19 -7.61 9.03
CA ILE A 173 11.19 -6.81 9.73
C ILE A 173 11.95 -5.71 10.45
N LEU A 174 11.43 -4.48 10.41
CA LEU A 174 12.03 -3.34 11.13
C LEU A 174 11.86 -3.50 12.65
N GLU A 175 12.57 -2.67 13.42
CA GLU A 175 12.56 -2.70 14.89
C GLU A 175 11.17 -2.40 15.50
N ASP A 176 10.21 -1.95 14.72
CA ASP A 176 8.83 -1.72 15.14
C ASP A 176 7.98 -3.00 15.18
N ASP A 177 8.51 -4.13 14.70
CA ASP A 177 7.82 -5.42 14.54
C ASP A 177 6.56 -5.37 13.66
N ILE A 178 6.31 -4.25 12.94
CA ILE A 178 5.11 -3.99 12.15
C ILE A 178 5.43 -3.88 10.67
N THR A 179 6.64 -3.44 10.33
CA THR A 179 7.04 -3.14 8.95
C THR A 179 7.93 -4.23 8.39
N GLY A 180 7.46 -4.92 7.36
CA GLY A 180 8.23 -5.89 6.58
C GLY A 180 8.85 -5.26 5.33
N VAL A 181 10.06 -5.72 4.97
CA VAL A 181 10.85 -5.17 3.86
C VAL A 181 11.39 -6.28 2.98
N ILE A 182 11.27 -6.13 1.65
CA ILE A 182 11.97 -6.90 0.62
C ILE A 182 12.74 -5.89 -0.24
N LEU A 183 14.08 -6.00 -0.34
CA LEU A 183 14.93 -5.10 -1.13
C LEU A 183 15.30 -5.71 -2.48
#